data_198e7a12d207c2834c0aa8a97f26a48a
#
_entry.id   198e7a12d207c2834c0aa8a97f26a48a
#
_cell.length_a   1.000
_cell.length_b   1.000
_cell.length_c   1.000
_cell.angle_alpha   90.00
_cell.angle_beta   90.00
_cell.angle_gamma   90.00
#
_symmetry.space_group_name_H-M   'P 1'
#
loop_
_entity.id
_entity.type
_entity.pdbx_description
1 polymer ?
#
loop_
_entity_poly.entity_id
_entity_poly.type
_entity_poly.pdbx_seq_one_letter_code
_entity_poly.pdbx_strand_id
1 'polypeptide(L)'
;MLKVLENVKPGDVICVDWLDASRGRIDTVRELREIGAAGAIIDSPVKSVGVFIGLFGKRTKHIVLVSSLWTFTAAADYGQVDTTLIPLGVVENVLVVLSGFLDGERIRLCQGAFMSGRCYHYLQRFQIRGRTFEGNSHVESA
;
A
#
# COMPACT_ATOMS: atom_id res chain seq x y z
N MET A 1 -19.31 1.33 -2.03
CA MET A 1 -17.86 1.43 -1.80
C MET A 1 -17.42 0.61 -0.59
N LEU A 2 -18.11 0.71 0.50
CA LEU A 2 -17.77 -0.04 1.73
C LEU A 2 -18.08 -1.53 1.66
N LYS A 3 -18.89 -1.98 0.72
CA LYS A 3 -19.23 -3.40 0.55
C LYS A 3 -18.00 -4.29 0.33
N VAL A 4 -16.97 -3.76 -0.32
CA VAL A 4 -15.74 -4.50 -0.62
C VAL A 4 -14.96 -4.83 0.66
N LEU A 5 -15.12 -4.03 1.71
CA LEU A 5 -14.44 -4.19 3.00
C LEU A 5 -15.36 -4.65 4.13
N GLU A 6 -16.61 -4.98 3.84
CA GLU A 6 -17.64 -5.26 4.84
C GLU A 6 -17.27 -6.40 5.80
N ASN A 7 -16.47 -7.35 5.33
CA ASN A 7 -16.04 -8.51 6.11
C ASN A 7 -14.53 -8.49 6.43
N VAL A 8 -13.87 -7.39 6.19
CA VAL A 8 -12.43 -7.27 6.40
C VAL A 8 -12.15 -6.58 7.73
N LYS A 9 -11.31 -7.20 8.53
CA LYS A 9 -10.93 -6.69 9.86
C LYS A 9 -9.42 -6.49 9.94
N PRO A 10 -8.94 -5.48 10.67
CA PRO A 10 -7.52 -5.39 10.97
C PRO A 10 -6.98 -6.70 11.53
N GLY A 11 -5.86 -7.14 11.00
CA GLY A 11 -5.24 -8.43 11.32
C GLY A 11 -5.51 -9.55 10.32
N ASP A 12 -6.45 -9.36 9.40
CA ASP A 12 -6.69 -10.31 8.31
C ASP A 12 -5.61 -10.21 7.24
N VAL A 13 -5.21 -11.34 6.69
CA VAL A 13 -4.46 -11.38 5.43
C VAL A 13 -5.45 -11.25 4.29
N ILE A 14 -5.28 -10.24 3.47
CA ILE A 14 -6.16 -9.97 2.34
C ILE A 14 -5.38 -9.89 1.03
N CYS A 15 -6.07 -10.21 -0.04
CA CYS A 15 -5.62 -9.97 -1.40
C CYS A 15 -6.47 -8.86 -2.01
N VAL A 16 -5.83 -7.83 -2.51
CA VAL A 16 -6.48 -6.66 -3.12
C VAL A 16 -6.18 -6.65 -4.60
N ASP A 17 -7.23 -6.67 -5.40
CA ASP A 17 -7.14 -6.41 -6.83
C ASP A 17 -7.42 -4.93 -7.07
N TRP A 18 -6.50 -4.24 -7.70
CA TRP A 18 -6.60 -2.81 -7.93
C TRP A 18 -5.93 -2.40 -9.25
N LEU A 19 -6.26 -1.21 -9.71
CA LEU A 19 -5.73 -0.64 -10.94
C LEU A 19 -4.68 0.42 -10.62
N ASP A 20 -3.45 0.16 -11.01
CA ASP A 20 -2.37 1.13 -10.90
C ASP A 20 -2.31 2.01 -12.15
N ALA A 21 -1.98 3.27 -11.95
CA ALA A 21 -1.65 4.15 -13.06
C ALA A 21 -0.36 3.61 -13.71
N SER A 22 -0.43 3.34 -15.01
CA SER A 22 0.74 2.81 -15.71
C SER A 22 1.88 3.81 -15.66
N ARG A 23 3.05 3.32 -15.35
CA ARG A 23 4.30 4.03 -15.40
C ARG A 23 5.09 3.59 -16.62
N GLY A 24 4.66 4.00 -17.74
CA GLY A 24 5.47 3.88 -18.95
C GLY A 24 6.12 5.22 -19.24
N ARG A 25 7.39 5.21 -19.63
CA ARG A 25 7.96 6.31 -20.36
C ARG A 25 7.41 6.21 -21.78
N ILE A 26 6.46 7.08 -22.11
CA ILE A 26 5.90 7.16 -23.45
C ILE A 26 6.62 8.31 -24.14
N ASP A 27 7.61 8.00 -24.96
CA ASP A 27 8.44 8.99 -25.61
C ASP A 27 7.87 9.47 -26.95
N THR A 28 6.92 8.74 -27.55
CA THR A 28 6.38 9.07 -28.86
C THR A 28 4.87 8.89 -28.93
N VAL A 29 4.23 9.65 -29.84
CA VAL A 29 2.80 9.50 -30.18
C VAL A 29 2.50 8.11 -30.71
N ARG A 30 3.48 7.47 -31.37
CA ARG A 30 3.35 6.11 -31.88
C ARG A 30 3.19 5.11 -30.73
N GLU A 31 4.06 5.20 -29.73
CA GLU A 31 3.98 4.34 -28.55
C GLU A 31 2.68 4.53 -27.80
N LEU A 32 2.22 5.79 -27.70
CA LEU A 32 0.92 6.09 -27.10
C LEU A 32 -0.24 5.44 -27.86
N ARG A 33 -0.18 5.42 -29.20
CA ARG A 33 -1.19 4.76 -30.03
C ARG A 33 -1.14 3.25 -29.89
N GLU A 34 0.04 2.65 -29.83
CA GLU A 34 0.20 1.22 -29.64
C GLU A 34 -0.35 0.77 -28.28
N ILE A 35 -0.09 1.55 -27.25
CA ILE A 35 -0.64 1.33 -25.91
C ILE A 35 -2.14 1.57 -25.89
N GLY A 36 -2.61 2.66 -26.48
CA GLY A 36 -4.02 3.03 -26.50
C GLY A 36 -4.89 2.06 -27.29
N ALA A 37 -4.36 1.45 -28.34
CA ALA A 37 -5.05 0.39 -29.07
C ALA A 37 -5.31 -0.86 -28.21
N ALA A 38 -4.49 -1.11 -27.23
CA ALA A 38 -4.63 -2.21 -26.28
C ALA A 38 -5.45 -1.84 -25.03
N GLY A 39 -6.01 -0.65 -24.92
CA GLY A 39 -6.93 -0.13 -23.88
C GLY A 39 -6.66 -0.53 -22.43
N ALA A 40 -6.31 -1.77 -22.21
CA ALA A 40 -6.04 -2.37 -20.91
C ALA A 40 -4.68 -2.03 -20.30
N ILE A 41 -3.82 -1.34 -21.06
CA ILE A 41 -2.44 -1.08 -20.61
C ILE A 41 -2.36 0.24 -19.82
N ILE A 42 -3.36 1.10 -19.96
CA ILE A 42 -3.40 2.38 -19.24
C ILE A 42 -3.69 2.14 -17.76
N ASP A 43 -4.62 1.24 -17.48
CA ASP A 43 -4.92 0.78 -16.14
C ASP A 43 -4.25 -0.58 -15.92
N SER A 44 -3.14 -0.58 -15.23
CA SER A 44 -2.39 -1.79 -14.98
C SER A 44 -3.01 -2.57 -13.82
N PRO A 45 -3.55 -3.78 -14.03
CA PRO A 45 -4.10 -4.57 -12.95
C PRO A 45 -2.97 -5.08 -12.03
N VAL A 46 -3.13 -4.85 -10.75
CA VAL A 46 -2.19 -5.27 -9.72
C VAL A 46 -2.93 -6.10 -8.68
N LYS A 47 -2.26 -7.12 -8.22
CA LYS A 47 -2.71 -7.95 -7.11
C LYS A 47 -1.72 -7.82 -5.96
N SER A 48 -2.18 -7.29 -4.83
CA SER A 48 -1.37 -7.10 -3.63
C SER A 48 -1.89 -7.94 -2.49
N VAL A 49 -1.00 -8.60 -1.79
CA VAL A 49 -1.32 -9.44 -0.63
C VAL A 49 -0.56 -8.91 0.58
N GLY A 50 -1.25 -8.84 1.69
CA GLY A 50 -0.65 -8.41 2.94
C GLY A 50 -1.64 -8.41 4.09
N VAL A 51 -1.15 -8.06 5.26
CA VAL A 51 -1.99 -7.93 6.46
C VAL A 51 -2.65 -6.57 6.46
N PHE A 52 -3.96 -6.57 6.48
CA PHE A 52 -4.75 -5.35 6.59
C PHE A 52 -4.65 -4.77 8.00
N ILE A 53 -4.29 -3.53 8.12
CA ILE A 53 -4.21 -2.85 9.43
C ILE A 53 -5.19 -1.68 9.58
N GLY A 54 -5.92 -1.36 8.52
CA GLY A 54 -6.94 -0.32 8.57
C GLY A 54 -6.98 0.56 7.33
N LEU A 55 -7.91 1.50 7.35
CA LEU A 55 -8.04 2.56 6.36
C LEU A 55 -7.46 3.84 6.95
N PHE A 56 -6.55 4.46 6.23
CA PHE A 56 -5.88 5.69 6.65
C PHE A 56 -5.96 6.75 5.55
N GLY A 57 -5.92 7.98 5.96
CA GLY A 57 -5.92 9.13 5.08
C GLY A 57 -7.01 10.14 5.45
N LYS A 58 -6.71 11.43 5.28
CA LYS A 58 -7.64 12.52 5.56
C LYS A 58 -8.56 12.83 4.38
N ARG A 59 -7.98 13.03 3.20
CA ARG A 59 -8.74 13.37 1.98
C ARG A 59 -9.14 12.13 1.20
N THR A 60 -8.20 11.25 0.98
CA THR A 60 -8.39 9.98 0.29
C THR A 60 -8.08 8.86 1.26
N LYS A 61 -8.99 7.92 1.41
CA LYS A 61 -8.76 6.73 2.21
C LYS A 61 -7.93 5.73 1.42
N HIS A 62 -6.99 5.12 2.13
CA HIS A 62 -6.10 4.09 1.59
C HIS A 62 -6.23 2.82 2.43
N ILE A 63 -6.25 1.71 1.74
CA ILE A 63 -6.00 0.42 2.36
C ILE A 63 -4.50 0.37 2.71
N VAL A 64 -4.18 0.04 3.94
CA VAL A 64 -2.80 -0.16 4.37
C VAL A 64 -2.56 -1.63 4.61
N LEU A 65 -1.64 -2.20 3.82
CA LEU A 65 -1.20 -3.57 3.95
C LEU A 65 0.22 -3.61 4.51
N VAL A 66 0.43 -4.46 5.49
CA VAL A 66 1.76 -4.76 6.04
C VAL A 66 2.27 -6.05 5.44
N SER A 67 3.47 -6.02 4.87
CA SER A 67 4.18 -7.20 4.36
C SER A 67 5.22 -7.71 5.34
N SER A 68 5.81 -6.85 6.14
CA SER A 68 6.81 -7.19 7.14
C SER A 68 6.68 -6.31 8.37
N LEU A 69 6.91 -6.92 9.52
CA LEU A 69 6.97 -6.24 10.81
C LEU A 69 8.28 -6.61 11.48
N TRP A 70 9.11 -5.61 11.73
CA TRP A 70 10.33 -5.79 12.54
C TRP A 70 10.06 -5.41 13.98
N THR A 71 10.22 -6.36 14.86
CA THR A 71 10.12 -6.15 16.30
C THR A 71 11.49 -6.24 16.93
N PHE A 72 11.86 -5.22 17.67
CA PHE A 72 13.13 -5.17 18.38
C PHE A 72 12.91 -5.62 19.83
N THR A 73 13.43 -6.77 20.19
CA THR A 73 13.19 -7.40 21.50
C THR A 73 13.72 -6.61 22.70
N ALA A 74 14.72 -5.77 22.49
CA ALA A 74 15.28 -4.91 23.53
C ALA A 74 14.42 -3.69 23.85
N ALA A 75 13.46 -3.36 22.98
CA ALA A 75 12.51 -2.26 23.14
C ALA A 75 11.16 -2.74 22.63
N ALA A 76 10.45 -3.47 23.48
CA ALA A 76 9.22 -4.17 23.12
C ALA A 76 8.13 -3.29 22.47
N ASP A 77 8.22 -1.98 22.67
CA ASP A 77 7.29 -1.00 22.13
C ASP A 77 7.72 -0.43 20.77
N TYR A 78 8.85 -0.91 20.25
CA TYR A 78 9.43 -0.38 19.02
C TYR A 78 9.31 -1.37 17.86
N GLY A 79 8.66 -0.94 16.82
CA GLY A 79 8.52 -1.73 15.61
C GLY A 79 8.71 -0.87 14.38
N GLN A 80 9.09 -1.52 13.30
CA GLN A 80 9.06 -0.96 11.96
C GLN A 80 8.16 -1.83 11.09
N VAL A 81 7.43 -1.21 10.19
CA VAL A 81 6.55 -1.90 9.27
C VAL A 81 6.90 -1.56 7.83
N ASP A 82 6.78 -2.55 6.99
CA ASP A 82 6.84 -2.42 5.55
C ASP A 82 5.42 -2.44 5.01
N THR A 83 5.01 -1.35 4.37
CA THR A 83 3.61 -1.12 4.00
C THR A 83 3.42 -0.87 2.51
N THR A 84 2.26 -1.30 2.03
CA THR A 84 1.71 -0.90 0.73
C THR A 84 0.45 -0.09 0.97
N LEU A 85 0.37 1.08 0.36
CA LEU A 85 -0.77 1.99 0.43
C LEU A 85 -1.55 1.92 -0.88
N ILE A 86 -2.82 1.53 -0.81
CA ILE A 86 -3.67 1.41 -1.99
C ILE A 86 -4.84 2.38 -1.86
N PRO A 87 -4.95 3.39 -2.74
CA PRO A 87 -6.11 4.28 -2.74
C PRO A 87 -7.40 3.50 -2.90
N LEU A 88 -8.39 3.76 -2.06
CA LEU A 88 -9.64 3.01 -2.07
C LEU A 88 -10.41 3.15 -3.40
N GLY A 89 -10.27 4.29 -4.07
CA GLY A 89 -10.94 4.56 -5.34
C GLY A 89 -10.46 3.72 -6.53
N VAL A 90 -9.31 3.06 -6.43
CA VAL A 90 -8.76 2.20 -7.49
C VAL A 90 -8.88 0.71 -7.18
N VAL A 91 -9.51 0.37 -6.06
CA VAL A 91 -9.72 -1.02 -5.64
C VAL A 91 -10.91 -1.60 -6.39
N GLU A 92 -10.70 -2.76 -7.00
CA GLU A 92 -11.75 -3.49 -7.70
C GLU A 92 -12.35 -4.61 -6.85
N ASN A 93 -11.50 -5.34 -6.12
CA ASN A 93 -11.94 -6.47 -5.32
C ASN A 93 -11.02 -6.69 -4.12
N VAL A 94 -11.57 -7.22 -3.05
CA VAL A 94 -10.82 -7.64 -1.86
C VAL A 94 -11.27 -9.03 -1.45
N LEU A 95 -10.30 -9.93 -1.29
CA LEU A 95 -10.51 -11.29 -0.82
C LEU A 95 -9.80 -11.49 0.51
N VAL A 96 -10.50 -11.96 1.52
CA VAL A 96 -9.88 -12.41 2.77
C VAL A 96 -9.25 -13.77 2.54
N VAL A 97 -7.93 -13.83 2.62
CA VAL A 97 -7.15 -15.06 2.45
C VAL A 97 -7.07 -15.85 3.75
N LEU A 98 -6.83 -15.14 4.86
CA LEU A 98 -6.75 -15.71 6.18
C LEU A 98 -7.27 -14.71 7.21
N SER A 99 -8.32 -15.08 7.92
CA SER A 99 -8.91 -14.24 8.97
C SER A 99 -8.13 -14.37 10.27
N GLY A 100 -7.94 -13.23 10.96
CA GLY A 100 -7.36 -13.21 12.29
C GLY A 100 -5.89 -13.64 12.35
N PHE A 101 -5.11 -13.35 11.30
CA PHE A 101 -3.69 -13.71 11.24
C PHE A 101 -2.85 -13.03 12.32
N LEU A 102 -3.07 -11.73 12.58
CA LEU A 102 -2.43 -11.01 13.68
C LEU A 102 -3.38 -10.87 14.86
N ASP A 103 -2.82 -11.00 16.06
CA ASP A 103 -3.51 -10.68 17.32
C ASP A 103 -3.63 -9.15 17.51
N GLY A 104 -4.48 -8.75 18.47
CA GLY A 104 -4.75 -7.34 18.72
C GLY A 104 -3.53 -6.54 19.16
N GLU A 105 -2.57 -7.15 19.84
CA GLU A 105 -1.34 -6.48 20.26
C GLU A 105 -0.44 -6.15 19.07
N ARG A 106 -0.25 -7.10 18.17
CA ARG A 106 0.54 -6.90 16.95
C ARG A 106 -0.15 -5.96 15.96
N ILE A 107 -1.47 -6.00 15.88
CA ILE A 107 -2.24 -5.02 15.10
C ILE A 107 -1.95 -3.61 15.60
N ARG A 108 -2.05 -3.39 16.92
CA ARG A 108 -1.77 -2.08 17.52
C ARG A 108 -0.32 -1.64 17.30
N LEU A 109 0.61 -2.57 17.36
CA LEU A 109 2.03 -2.29 17.09
C LEU A 109 2.24 -1.83 15.65
N CYS A 110 1.62 -2.51 14.68
CA CYS A 110 1.66 -2.13 13.27
C CYS A 110 1.02 -0.76 13.03
N GLN A 111 -0.15 -0.52 13.58
CA GLN A 111 -0.85 0.76 13.48
C GLN A 111 -0.03 1.89 14.10
N GLY A 112 0.54 1.67 15.27
CA GLY A 112 1.39 2.63 15.96
C GLY A 112 2.67 2.95 15.20
N ALA A 113 3.34 1.96 14.64
CA ALA A 113 4.50 2.15 13.80
C ALA A 113 4.17 2.95 12.53
N PHE A 114 3.06 2.64 11.90
CA PHE A 114 2.59 3.38 10.73
C PHE A 114 2.26 4.84 11.06
N MET A 115 1.50 5.07 12.11
CA MET A 115 1.06 6.40 12.53
C MET A 115 2.20 7.27 13.06
N SER A 116 3.24 6.68 13.64
CA SER A 116 4.42 7.40 14.12
C SER A 116 5.48 7.64 13.05
N GLY A 117 5.24 7.20 11.82
CA GLY A 117 6.18 7.34 10.72
C GLY A 117 7.32 6.32 10.72
N ARG A 118 7.29 5.31 11.57
CA ARG A 118 8.25 4.19 11.56
C ARG A 118 7.85 3.13 10.55
N CYS A 119 7.67 3.55 9.31
CA CYS A 119 7.24 2.67 8.24
C CYS A 119 8.10 2.87 7.00
N TYR A 120 8.30 1.78 6.28
CA TYR A 120 8.86 1.81 4.94
C TYR A 120 7.74 1.83 3.93
N HIS A 121 7.76 2.83 3.06
CA HIS A 121 6.90 2.88 1.89
C HIS A 121 7.73 2.60 0.66
N TYR A 122 7.33 1.63 -0.12
CA TYR A 122 7.85 1.44 -1.46
C TYR A 122 7.18 2.45 -2.38
N LEU A 123 7.66 3.67 -2.30
CA LEU A 123 7.30 4.71 -3.25
C LEU A 123 8.24 4.60 -4.44
N GLN A 124 7.72 4.83 -5.58
CA GLN A 124 8.52 4.87 -6.79
C GLN A 124 9.34 6.16 -6.85
N ARG A 125 10.50 6.10 -7.45
CA ARG A 125 11.31 7.29 -7.71
C ARG A 125 10.57 8.24 -8.64
N PHE A 126 10.49 9.48 -8.28
CA PHE A 126 9.98 10.53 -9.15
C PHE A 126 10.78 11.81 -8.94
N GLN A 127 10.85 12.62 -9.99
CA GLN A 127 11.48 13.93 -9.90
C GLN A 127 10.44 15.00 -9.59
N ILE A 128 10.67 15.73 -8.52
CA ILE A 128 9.92 16.94 -8.22
C ILE A 128 10.87 18.11 -8.26
N ARG A 129 10.63 19.09 -9.16
CA ARG A 129 11.42 20.32 -9.26
C ARG A 129 12.93 20.10 -9.39
N GLY A 130 13.35 19.13 -10.21
CA GLY A 130 14.74 18.82 -10.42
C GLY A 130 15.44 18.08 -9.27
N ARG A 131 14.71 17.66 -8.25
CA ARG A 131 15.22 16.80 -7.18
C ARG A 131 14.73 15.37 -7.40
N THR A 132 15.65 14.44 -7.35
CA THR A 132 15.30 13.02 -7.36
C THR A 132 14.86 12.63 -5.96
N PHE A 133 13.62 12.21 -5.83
CA PHE A 133 13.12 11.65 -4.60
C PHE A 133 13.36 10.13 -4.63
N GLU A 134 14.18 9.62 -3.74
CA GLU A 134 14.28 8.19 -3.55
C GLU A 134 13.12 7.74 -2.68
N GLY A 135 12.30 6.90 -3.26
CA GLY A 135 11.04 6.55 -2.65
C GLY A 135 11.08 5.47 -1.60
N ASN A 136 12.19 5.25 -0.94
CA ASN A 136 12.21 4.58 0.34
C ASN A 136 12.19 5.64 1.42
N SER A 137 11.03 6.06 1.80
CA SER A 137 10.93 6.91 2.97
C SER A 137 10.97 6.02 4.21
N HIS A 138 12.12 5.91 4.78
CA HIS A 138 12.25 5.60 6.19
C HIS A 138 11.97 6.90 6.93
N VAL A 139 10.81 7.03 7.47
CA VAL A 139 10.49 8.14 8.36
C VAL A 139 10.68 7.63 9.77
N GLU A 140 11.86 7.85 10.33
CA GLU A 140 12.01 7.78 11.77
C GLU A 140 11.35 9.03 12.35
N SER A 141 10.36 8.82 13.17
CA SER A 141 9.92 9.88 14.06
C SER A 141 11.04 10.14 15.07
N ALA A 142 11.57 11.32 15.01
CA ALA A 142 12.46 11.81 16.04
C ALA A 142 11.79 11.77 17.43
#